data_fa464e83d101c1b0827eeb1054f101d3
#
_entry.id   fa464e83d101c1b0827eeb1054f101d3
#
_cell.length_a   1.000
_cell.length_b   1.000
_cell.length_c   1.000
_cell.angle_alpha   90.00
_cell.angle_beta   90.00
_cell.angle_gamma   90.00
#
_symmetry.space_group_name_H-M   'P 1'
#
loop_
_entity.id
_entity.type
_entity.pdbx_description
1 polymer ?
#
loop_
_entity_poly.entity_id
_entity_poly.type
_entity_poly.pdbx_seq_one_letter_code
_entity_poly.pdbx_strand_id
1 'polypeptide(L)'
;MISVSDKTGLEEFAKGLHEFGVELISTGGTAAFLKGLGLPVIEISDYTGEPELFEGRLKTLHPMVHGGLLHRRDNEEHVRQAKENGIKPIDLVCVNLYPFEETLSLIHI
;
A
#
# COMPACT_ATOMS: atom_id res chain seq x y z
N MET A 1 -3.94 2.82 -0.81
CA MET A 1 -2.68 2.24 -0.32
C MET A 1 -1.58 3.28 -0.32
N ILE A 2 -0.84 3.39 0.77
CA ILE A 2 0.24 4.37 0.92
C ILE A 2 1.53 3.64 1.26
N SER A 3 2.58 3.89 0.51
CA SER A 3 3.91 3.34 0.75
C SER A 3 4.95 4.35 0.26
N VAL A 4 5.52 5.10 1.18
CA VAL A 4 6.40 6.21 0.85
C VAL A 4 7.70 6.17 1.66
N SER A 5 8.82 6.49 1.02
CA SER A 5 10.10 6.66 1.70
C SER A 5 10.22 8.06 2.28
N ASP A 6 9.82 9.09 1.54
CA ASP A 6 9.75 10.47 2.01
C ASP A 6 8.34 10.75 2.53
N LYS A 7 8.25 11.09 3.81
CA LYS A 7 6.98 11.29 4.49
C LYS A 7 6.57 12.76 4.62
N THR A 8 7.24 13.64 3.88
CA THR A 8 6.92 15.08 3.87
C THR A 8 5.48 15.28 3.38
N GLY A 9 4.67 15.98 4.15
CA GLY A 9 3.26 16.23 3.83
C GLY A 9 2.32 15.06 4.04
N LEU A 10 2.83 13.91 4.44
CA LEU A 10 2.02 12.71 4.59
C LEU A 10 0.98 12.84 5.69
N GLU A 11 1.31 13.49 6.80
CA GLU A 11 0.39 13.66 7.93
C GLU A 11 -0.92 14.32 7.51
N GLU A 12 -0.85 15.47 6.85
CA GLU A 12 -2.05 16.19 6.41
C GLU A 12 -2.84 15.40 5.37
N PHE A 13 -2.13 14.78 4.43
CA PHE A 13 -2.75 14.00 3.37
C PHE A 13 -3.49 12.79 3.93
N ALA A 14 -2.86 12.03 4.81
CA ALA A 14 -3.46 10.83 5.40
C ALA A 14 -4.63 11.17 6.31
N LYS A 15 -4.51 12.24 7.11
CA LYS A 15 -5.61 12.69 7.96
C LYS A 15 -6.81 13.14 7.13
N GLY A 16 -6.56 13.84 6.01
CA GLY A 16 -7.62 14.24 5.09
C GLY A 16 -8.33 13.05 4.49
N LEU A 17 -7.60 12.04 4.04
CA LEU A 17 -8.19 10.81 3.52
C LEU A 17 -9.06 10.11 4.57
N HIS A 18 -8.55 10.03 5.80
CA HIS A 18 -9.29 9.40 6.89
C HIS A 18 -10.61 10.14 7.18
N GLU A 19 -10.58 11.47 7.16
CA GLU A 19 -11.79 12.28 7.36
C GLU A 19 -12.86 12.01 6.30
N PHE A 20 -12.46 11.66 5.09
CA PHE A 20 -13.38 11.28 4.02
C PHE A 20 -13.82 9.81 4.09
N GLY A 21 -13.44 9.09 5.14
CA GLY A 21 -13.83 7.68 5.31
C GLY A 21 -13.02 6.71 4.47
N VAL A 22 -11.85 7.11 3.98
CA VAL A 22 -10.99 6.25 3.17
C VAL A 22 -10.23 5.29 4.08
N GLU A 23 -10.29 4.01 3.76
CA GLU A 23 -9.54 2.97 4.46
C GLU A 23 -8.07 3.01 4.03
N LEU A 24 -7.16 3.05 5.00
CA LEU A 24 -5.72 3.16 4.74
C LEU A 24 -5.04 1.80 4.86
N ILE A 25 -4.33 1.41 3.80
CA ILE A 25 -3.48 0.22 3.76
C ILE A 25 -2.06 0.70 3.55
N SER A 26 -1.12 0.20 4.33
CA SER A 26 0.24 0.69 4.26
C SER A 26 1.27 -0.37 4.61
N THR A 27 2.53 -0.05 4.37
CA THR A 27 3.65 -0.96 4.53
C THR A 27 4.67 -0.42 5.53
N GLY A 28 5.32 -1.31 6.25
CA GLY A 28 6.53 -1.08 7.03
C GLY A 28 6.56 0.24 7.81
N GLY A 29 7.58 1.05 7.55
CA GLY A 29 7.78 2.33 8.23
C GLY A 29 6.67 3.34 7.99
N THR A 30 6.02 3.30 6.81
CA THR A 30 4.89 4.17 6.52
C THR A 30 3.69 3.81 7.42
N ALA A 31 3.42 2.52 7.58
CA ALA A 31 2.36 2.07 8.48
C ALA A 31 2.63 2.49 9.92
N ALA A 32 3.87 2.31 10.38
CA ALA A 32 4.27 2.73 11.72
C ALA A 32 4.09 4.25 11.93
N PHE A 33 4.49 5.04 10.94
CA PHE A 33 4.33 6.50 10.98
C PHE A 33 2.85 6.89 11.09
N LEU A 34 2.01 6.30 10.27
CA LEU A 34 0.56 6.60 10.27
C LEU A 34 -0.11 6.16 11.57
N LYS A 35 0.26 5.01 12.11
CA LYS A 35 -0.25 4.56 13.41
C LYS A 35 0.19 5.49 14.53
N GLY A 36 1.39 6.03 14.45
CA GLY A 36 1.90 7.01 15.41
C GLY A 36 1.09 8.31 15.42
N LEU A 37 0.38 8.62 14.33
CA LEU A 37 -0.52 9.77 14.25
C LEU A 37 -1.91 9.47 14.82
N GLY A 38 -2.16 8.26 15.28
CA GLY A 38 -3.46 7.84 15.79
C GLY A 38 -4.45 7.43 14.70
N LEU A 39 -3.99 7.21 13.46
CA LEU A 39 -4.85 6.80 12.36
C LEU A 39 -5.01 5.27 12.33
N PRO A 40 -6.21 4.76 12.06
CA PRO A 40 -6.39 3.33 11.82
C PRO A 40 -5.78 2.95 10.48
N VAL A 41 -4.87 1.99 10.48
CA VAL A 41 -4.14 1.55 9.29
C VAL A 41 -4.10 0.03 9.27
N ILE A 42 -4.36 -0.54 8.10
CA ILE A 42 -4.21 -1.98 7.88
C ILE A 42 -2.81 -2.20 7.31
N GLU A 43 -2.02 -3.01 8.00
CA GLU A 43 -0.71 -3.39 7.47
C GLU A 43 -0.89 -4.35 6.29
N ILE A 44 0.01 -4.23 5.30
CA ILE A 44 -0.09 -5.02 4.08
C ILE A 44 -0.06 -6.53 4.35
N SER A 45 0.72 -6.97 5.33
CA SER A 45 0.79 -8.39 5.71
C SER A 45 -0.55 -8.90 6.24
N ASP A 46 -1.28 -8.09 7.00
CA ASP A 46 -2.61 -8.44 7.49
C ASP A 46 -3.62 -8.42 6.34
N TYR A 47 -3.48 -7.49 5.41
CA TYR A 47 -4.37 -7.37 4.28
C TYR A 47 -4.27 -8.56 3.33
N THR A 48 -3.06 -9.02 3.05
CA THR A 48 -2.82 -10.16 2.15
C THR A 48 -2.89 -11.51 2.86
N GLY A 49 -2.68 -11.53 4.17
CA GLY A 49 -2.54 -12.76 4.94
C GLY A 49 -1.19 -13.45 4.76
N GLU A 50 -0.26 -12.82 4.05
CA GLU A 50 1.05 -13.39 3.80
C GLU A 50 2.10 -12.74 4.71
N PRO A 51 3.07 -13.52 5.22
CA PRO A 51 4.14 -12.96 6.03
C PRO A 51 5.05 -12.10 5.16
N GLU A 52 5.76 -11.17 5.81
CA GLU A 52 6.75 -10.35 5.15
C GLU A 52 8.00 -11.22 4.88
N LEU A 53 8.27 -11.46 3.60
CA LEU A 53 9.42 -12.25 3.16
C LEU A 53 10.49 -11.36 2.56
N PHE A 54 11.74 -11.80 2.67
CA PHE A 54 12.90 -11.13 2.07
C PHE A 54 12.95 -9.64 2.44
N GLU A 55 12.76 -9.35 3.72
CA GLU A 55 12.76 -7.99 4.27
C GLU A 55 11.72 -7.09 3.60
N GLY A 56 10.57 -7.67 3.28
CA GLY A 56 9.46 -6.93 2.69
C GLY A 56 9.54 -6.72 1.19
N ARG A 57 10.50 -7.33 0.51
CA ARG A 57 10.65 -7.16 -0.95
C ARG A 57 9.48 -7.73 -1.74
N LEU A 58 8.77 -8.70 -1.20
CA LEU A 58 7.65 -9.35 -1.87
C LEU A 58 6.28 -9.01 -1.28
N LYS A 59 6.21 -8.15 -0.28
CA LYS A 59 4.98 -7.93 0.48
C LYS A 59 3.82 -7.37 -0.34
N THR A 60 4.08 -6.69 -1.43
CA THR A 60 3.05 -6.16 -2.32
C THR A 60 2.83 -6.99 -3.58
N LEU A 61 3.64 -8.02 -3.81
CA LEU A 61 3.50 -8.93 -4.95
C LEU A 61 2.46 -10.00 -4.61
N HIS A 62 1.21 -9.59 -4.57
CA HIS A 62 0.10 -10.44 -4.16
C HIS A 62 -1.15 -10.10 -4.98
N PRO A 63 -1.97 -11.10 -5.35
CA PRO A 63 -3.19 -10.85 -6.12
C PRO A 63 -4.13 -9.83 -5.48
N MET A 64 -4.22 -9.78 -4.16
CA MET A 64 -5.10 -8.80 -3.48
C MET A 64 -4.64 -7.37 -3.72
N VAL A 65 -3.34 -7.11 -3.81
CA VAL A 65 -2.79 -5.79 -4.08
C VAL A 65 -2.84 -5.49 -5.56
N HIS A 66 -2.18 -6.32 -6.38
CA HIS A 66 -2.10 -6.09 -7.83
C HIS A 66 -3.44 -6.24 -8.51
N GLY A 67 -4.25 -7.21 -8.11
CA GLY A 67 -5.60 -7.36 -8.61
C GLY A 67 -6.50 -6.19 -8.22
N GLY A 68 -6.34 -5.66 -7.01
CA GLY A 68 -7.07 -4.48 -6.57
C GLY A 68 -6.74 -3.23 -7.38
N LEU A 69 -5.49 -3.11 -7.85
CA LEU A 69 -5.05 -1.99 -8.67
C LEU A 69 -5.34 -2.20 -10.15
N LEU A 70 -5.16 -3.41 -10.66
CA LEU A 70 -5.10 -3.65 -12.10
C LEU A 70 -6.39 -4.18 -12.72
N HIS A 71 -7.32 -4.74 -11.95
CA HIS A 71 -8.55 -5.23 -12.55
C HIS A 71 -9.36 -4.06 -13.12
N ARG A 72 -9.98 -4.29 -14.25
CA ARG A 72 -10.77 -3.27 -14.92
C ARG A 72 -12.17 -3.25 -14.34
N ARG A 73 -12.53 -2.14 -13.73
CA ARG A 73 -13.85 -1.96 -13.09
C ARG A 73 -14.99 -1.82 -14.10
N ASP A 74 -14.67 -1.49 -15.34
CA ASP A 74 -15.60 -1.41 -16.47
C ASP A 74 -15.79 -2.76 -17.19
N ASN A 75 -15.13 -3.82 -16.72
CA ASN A 75 -15.19 -5.14 -17.30
C ASN A 75 -15.91 -6.09 -16.33
N GLU A 76 -17.09 -6.56 -16.70
CA GLU A 76 -17.93 -7.40 -15.83
C GLU A 76 -17.23 -8.69 -15.42
N GLU A 77 -16.46 -9.29 -16.31
CA GLU A 77 -15.71 -10.51 -16.01
C GLU A 77 -14.62 -10.26 -14.96
N HIS A 78 -13.89 -9.13 -15.09
CA HIS A 78 -12.89 -8.75 -14.10
C HIS A 78 -13.53 -8.50 -12.73
N VAL A 79 -14.65 -7.80 -12.70
CA VAL A 79 -15.37 -7.53 -11.46
C VAL A 79 -15.84 -8.82 -10.80
N ARG A 80 -16.34 -9.76 -11.59
CA ARG A 80 -16.77 -11.08 -11.11
C ARG A 80 -15.60 -11.86 -10.51
N GLN A 81 -14.48 -11.93 -11.24
CA GLN A 81 -13.27 -12.63 -10.76
C GLN A 81 -12.72 -12.00 -9.47
N ALA A 82 -12.75 -10.67 -9.39
CA ALA A 82 -12.31 -9.99 -8.19
C ALA A 82 -13.18 -10.38 -6.98
N LYS A 83 -14.49 -10.35 -7.13
CA LYS A 83 -15.41 -10.74 -6.06
C LYS A 83 -15.24 -12.19 -5.64
N GLU A 84 -15.10 -13.10 -6.60
CA GLU A 84 -14.92 -14.53 -6.33
C GLU A 84 -13.62 -14.82 -5.57
N ASN A 85 -12.59 -14.02 -5.79
CA ASN A 85 -11.29 -14.19 -5.17
C ASN A 85 -11.04 -13.27 -3.97
N GLY A 86 -12.06 -12.55 -3.52
CA GLY A 86 -11.94 -11.65 -2.37
C GLY A 86 -11.07 -10.44 -2.60
N ILE A 87 -10.93 -10.00 -3.85
CA ILE A 87 -10.10 -8.86 -4.23
C ILE A 87 -10.96 -7.60 -4.23
N LYS A 88 -10.62 -6.66 -3.35
CA LYS A 88 -11.29 -5.37 -3.27
C LYS A 88 -10.59 -4.35 -4.16
N PRO A 89 -11.35 -3.42 -4.78
CA PRO A 89 -10.71 -2.33 -5.53
C PRO A 89 -9.86 -1.45 -4.63
N ILE A 90 -8.69 -1.08 -5.12
CA ILE A 90 -7.86 -0.06 -4.48
C ILE A 90 -8.08 1.23 -5.26
N ASP A 91 -8.65 2.24 -4.60
CA ASP A 91 -9.11 3.47 -5.26
C ASP A 91 -8.01 4.49 -5.44
N LEU A 92 -7.00 4.46 -4.58
CA LEU A 92 -5.91 5.41 -4.60
C LEU A 92 -4.62 4.73 -4.16
N VAL A 93 -3.55 4.99 -4.89
CA VAL A 93 -2.21 4.54 -4.51
C VAL A 93 -1.31 5.77 -4.42
N CYS A 94 -0.57 5.87 -3.33
CA CYS A 94 0.39 6.94 -3.10
C CYS A 94 1.74 6.32 -2.78
N VAL A 95 2.67 6.50 -3.68
CA VAL A 95 4.03 5.96 -3.52
C VAL A 95 5.03 7.02 -3.97
N ASN A 96 6.24 6.95 -3.43
CA ASN A 96 7.35 7.66 -4.03
C ASN A 96 8.52 6.70 -4.18
N LEU A 97 9.42 7.01 -5.07
CA LEU A 97 10.60 6.18 -5.31
C LEU A 97 11.61 6.41 -4.19
N TYR A 98 12.38 5.36 -3.90
CA TYR A 98 13.54 5.54 -3.05
C TYR A 98 14.51 6.53 -3.70
N PRO A 99 15.20 7.38 -2.90
CA PRO A 99 16.19 8.29 -3.46
C PRO A 99 17.31 7.49 -4.13
N PHE A 100 17.42 7.64 -5.44
CA PHE A 100 18.32 6.82 -6.26
C PHE A 100 19.77 6.92 -5.79
N GLU A 101 20.25 8.12 -5.50
CA GLU A 101 21.62 8.35 -5.05
C GLU A 101 21.90 7.69 -3.69
N GLU A 102 21.00 7.81 -2.75
CA GLU A 102 21.12 7.19 -1.43
C GLU A 102 21.08 5.66 -1.54
N THR A 103 20.20 5.15 -2.41
CA THR A 103 20.10 3.71 -2.64
C THR A 103 21.37 3.17 -3.25
N LEU A 104 21.97 3.89 -4.20
CA LEU A 104 23.27 3.49 -4.78
C LEU A 104 24.36 3.47 -3.74
N SER A 105 24.37 4.42 -2.80
CA SER A 105 25.35 4.42 -1.71
C SER A 105 25.24 3.18 -0.85
N LEU A 106 24.03 2.69 -0.61
CA LEU A 106 23.77 1.49 0.20
C LEU A 106 24.16 0.21 -0.53
N ILE A 107 24.16 0.22 -1.86
CA ILE A 107 24.51 -0.92 -2.69
C ILE A 107 26.01 -0.92 -2.98
N HIS A 108 26.72 0.06 -2.52
CA HIS A 108 28.14 0.22 -2.82
C HIS A 108 28.96 -0.98 -2.37
N ILE A 109 29.57 -1.61 -3.30
CA ILE A 109 30.36 -2.82 -3.12
C ILE A 109 31.84 -2.50 -3.14
#